data_0e6080dd147c11295c573f6acf269e32
#
_entry.id   0e6080dd147c11295c573f6acf269e32
#
_cell.length_a   1.000
_cell.length_b   1.000
_cell.length_c   1.000
_cell.angle_alpha   90.00
_cell.angle_beta   90.00
_cell.angle_gamma   90.00
#
_symmetry.space_group_name_H-M   'P 1'
#
loop_
_entity.id
_entity.type
_entity.pdbx_description
1 polymer ?
#
loop_
_entity_poly.entity_id
_entity_poly.type
_entity_poly.pdbx_seq_one_letter_code
_entity_poly.pdbx_strand_id
1 'polypeptide(L)'
;MPSEPLSAHAAVPASLSLNELRRLFQDLPAPAPAMRAGFYQVRFIGPWWLRWSGPVGVALGGLPGWQGKRFLSPDRATNVLARRGVQTECLHMHCSEGPSPMDGRPSVLLHYGAQAPRPWRWVRDELREVHASHLLGMTVIDLPGLRGQAFPFLLERQA
;
A
#
# COMPACT_ATOMS: atom_id res chain seq x y z
N MET A 1 25.42 3.92 -20.59
CA MET A 1 25.24 2.62 -19.94
C MET A 1 23.73 2.40 -19.83
N PRO A 2 23.17 1.44 -20.54
CA PRO A 2 21.78 1.07 -20.32
C PRO A 2 21.67 0.42 -18.95
N SER A 3 20.76 0.95 -18.10
CA SER A 3 20.41 0.36 -16.83
C SER A 3 19.82 -1.02 -17.10
N GLU A 4 20.46 -2.07 -16.59
CA GLU A 4 19.86 -3.40 -16.63
C GLU A 4 18.47 -3.38 -15.99
N PRO A 5 17.47 -4.01 -16.62
CA PRO A 5 16.18 -4.17 -15.97
C PRO A 5 16.39 -5.02 -14.70
N LEU A 6 15.95 -4.51 -13.56
CA LEU A 6 15.92 -5.23 -12.29
C LEU A 6 15.36 -6.64 -12.57
N SER A 7 16.18 -7.62 -12.32
CA SER A 7 15.84 -9.04 -12.50
C SER A 7 14.49 -9.33 -11.83
N ALA A 8 13.60 -10.03 -12.52
CA ALA A 8 12.20 -10.29 -12.18
C ALA A 8 11.94 -10.99 -10.81
N HIS A 9 12.96 -11.09 -9.96
CA HIS A 9 12.91 -11.72 -8.64
C HIS A 9 13.60 -10.92 -7.52
N ALA A 10 13.95 -9.65 -7.78
CA ALA A 10 14.57 -8.85 -6.73
C ALA A 10 13.53 -8.40 -5.70
N ALA A 11 13.61 -8.95 -4.50
CA ALA A 11 12.83 -8.49 -3.35
C ALA A 11 13.14 -7.01 -3.05
N VAL A 12 12.11 -6.21 -2.76
CA VAL A 12 12.31 -4.81 -2.33
C VAL A 12 13.04 -4.81 -0.98
N PRO A 13 14.25 -4.24 -0.89
CA PRO A 13 14.96 -4.16 0.39
C PRO A 13 14.16 -3.35 1.41
N ALA A 14 14.07 -3.87 2.64
CA ALA A 14 13.30 -3.21 3.70
C ALA A 14 13.93 -1.88 4.18
N SER A 15 15.21 -1.66 3.91
CA SER A 15 15.99 -0.52 4.43
C SER A 15 16.18 0.63 3.45
N LEU A 16 15.49 0.63 2.30
CA LEU A 16 15.57 1.73 1.35
C LEU A 16 15.07 3.04 1.98
N SER A 17 15.69 4.15 1.59
CA SER A 17 15.24 5.48 1.98
C SER A 17 13.89 5.82 1.33
N LEU A 18 13.18 6.81 1.88
CA LEU A 18 11.91 7.27 1.28
C LEU A 18 12.08 7.75 -0.16
N ASN A 19 13.20 8.40 -0.48
CA ASN A 19 13.47 8.88 -1.84
C ASN A 19 13.73 7.73 -2.81
N GLU A 20 14.44 6.70 -2.40
CA GLU A 20 14.66 5.50 -3.22
C GLU A 20 13.36 4.74 -3.46
N LEU A 21 12.54 4.57 -2.43
CA LEU A 21 11.23 3.94 -2.56
C LEU A 21 10.28 4.73 -3.46
N ARG A 22 10.31 6.06 -3.36
CA ARG A 22 9.51 6.92 -4.24
C ARG A 22 9.96 6.82 -5.70
N ARG A 23 11.27 6.79 -5.97
CA ARG A 23 11.81 6.57 -7.32
C ARG A 23 11.43 5.20 -7.86
N LEU A 24 11.60 4.15 -7.04
CA LEU A 24 11.17 2.81 -7.41
C LEU A 24 9.69 2.79 -7.77
N PHE A 25 8.84 3.39 -6.94
CA PHE A 25 7.40 3.45 -7.19
C PHE A 25 7.07 4.14 -8.52
N GLN A 26 7.78 5.21 -8.87
CA GLN A 26 7.57 5.93 -10.13
C GLN A 26 7.83 5.06 -11.37
N ASP A 27 8.75 4.11 -11.29
CA ASP A 27 9.15 3.25 -12.41
C ASP A 27 8.29 2.00 -12.55
N LEU A 28 7.45 1.67 -11.55
CA LEU A 28 6.63 0.48 -11.55
C LEU A 28 5.29 0.68 -12.28
N PRO A 29 4.77 -0.38 -12.95
CA PRO A 29 3.46 -0.33 -13.60
C PRO A 29 2.31 -0.45 -12.59
N ALA A 30 1.12 -0.01 -13.00
CA ALA A 30 -0.11 -0.30 -12.27
C ALA A 30 -0.37 -1.81 -12.22
N PRO A 31 -0.87 -2.36 -11.09
CA PRO A 31 -1.19 -3.77 -10.98
C PRO A 31 -2.26 -4.18 -11.97
N ALA A 32 -2.01 -5.26 -12.72
CA ALA A 32 -3.01 -5.86 -13.58
C ALA A 32 -4.24 -6.32 -12.77
N PRO A 33 -5.44 -6.42 -13.37
CA PRO A 33 -6.64 -6.90 -12.66
C PRO A 33 -6.45 -8.25 -11.96
N ALA A 34 -5.69 -9.17 -12.56
CA ALA A 34 -5.38 -10.46 -11.97
C ALA A 34 -4.55 -10.38 -10.67
N MET A 35 -3.82 -9.29 -10.47
CA MET A 35 -3.09 -9.02 -9.23
C MET A 35 -4.01 -8.53 -8.09
N ARG A 36 -5.20 -8.08 -8.42
CA ARG A 36 -6.17 -7.55 -7.45
C ARG A 36 -7.14 -8.63 -7.00
N ALA A 37 -6.60 -9.71 -6.45
CA ALA A 37 -7.35 -10.85 -5.93
C ALA A 37 -6.62 -11.50 -4.75
N GLY A 38 -7.38 -11.90 -3.73
CA GLY A 38 -6.86 -12.62 -2.58
C GLY A 38 -6.21 -11.74 -1.51
N PHE A 39 -5.55 -12.39 -0.57
CA PHE A 39 -4.96 -11.74 0.59
C PHE A 39 -3.49 -11.40 0.36
N TYR A 40 -3.14 -10.18 0.71
CA TYR A 40 -1.78 -9.66 0.73
C TYR A 40 -1.40 -9.26 2.14
N GLN A 41 -0.36 -9.88 2.65
CA GLN A 41 0.23 -9.53 3.95
C GLN A 41 1.05 -8.25 3.82
N VAL A 42 0.91 -7.34 4.77
CA VAL A 42 1.68 -6.10 4.82
C VAL A 42 3.05 -6.34 5.44
N ARG A 43 4.06 -5.67 4.87
CA ARG A 43 5.36 -5.48 5.47
C ARG A 43 5.71 -4.00 5.46
N PHE A 44 6.04 -3.45 6.62
CA PHE A 44 6.53 -2.08 6.73
C PHE A 44 7.97 -2.00 6.25
N ILE A 45 8.22 -1.08 5.35
CA ILE A 45 9.51 -0.84 4.71
C ILE A 45 9.88 0.64 4.82
N GLY A 46 11.13 0.97 4.54
CA GLY A 46 11.63 2.33 4.62
C GLY A 46 12.60 2.55 5.78
N PRO A 47 12.87 3.79 6.16
CA PRO A 47 13.75 4.12 7.28
C PRO A 47 13.32 3.40 8.56
N TRP A 48 14.28 3.11 9.45
CA TRP A 48 14.03 2.36 10.67
C TRP A 48 12.92 3.00 11.55
N TRP A 49 12.87 4.31 11.64
CA TRP A 49 11.87 5.03 12.43
C TRP A 49 10.46 4.81 11.87
N LEU A 50 10.30 4.71 10.54
CA LEU A 50 9.01 4.44 9.91
C LEU A 50 8.58 2.97 10.11
N ARG A 51 9.52 2.03 10.02
CA ARG A 51 9.25 0.61 10.29
C ARG A 51 8.79 0.39 11.72
N TRP A 52 9.30 1.19 12.65
CA TRP A 52 8.89 1.16 14.06
C TRP A 52 7.57 1.89 14.34
N SER A 53 7.41 3.11 13.81
CA SER A 53 6.24 3.94 14.08
C SER A 53 5.02 3.58 13.24
N GLY A 54 5.21 2.97 12.06
CA GLY A 54 4.14 2.61 11.15
C GLY A 54 3.08 1.72 11.78
N PRO A 55 3.42 0.56 12.38
CA PRO A 55 2.46 -0.32 13.06
C PRO A 55 1.71 0.38 14.19
N VAL A 56 2.41 1.22 14.96
CA VAL A 56 1.81 1.98 16.07
C VAL A 56 0.83 3.02 15.52
N GLY A 57 1.21 3.76 14.49
CA GLY A 57 0.36 4.75 13.85
C GLY A 57 -0.91 4.15 13.26
N VAL A 58 -0.80 3.02 12.58
CA VAL A 58 -1.94 2.29 12.04
C VAL A 58 -2.86 1.78 13.14
N ALA A 59 -2.31 1.25 14.22
CA ALA A 59 -3.07 0.79 15.38
C ALA A 59 -3.84 1.94 16.06
N LEU A 60 -3.18 3.08 16.27
CA LEU A 60 -3.79 4.28 16.85
C LEU A 60 -4.86 4.88 15.91
N GLY A 61 -4.71 4.69 14.61
CA GLY A 61 -5.71 5.06 13.61
C GLY A 61 -6.95 4.16 13.58
N GLY A 62 -7.00 3.10 14.38
CA GLY A 62 -8.15 2.19 14.50
C GLY A 62 -7.99 0.85 13.78
N LEU A 63 -6.77 0.48 13.38
CA LEU A 63 -6.45 -0.83 12.80
C LEU A 63 -5.43 -1.60 13.67
N PRO A 64 -5.74 -1.86 14.93
CA PRO A 64 -4.83 -2.63 15.78
C PRO A 64 -4.75 -4.09 15.30
N GLY A 65 -3.53 -4.61 15.17
CA GLY A 65 -3.31 -5.96 14.65
C GLY A 65 -3.48 -6.07 13.13
N TRP A 66 -3.27 -4.97 12.39
CA TRP A 66 -3.36 -4.96 10.95
C TRP A 66 -2.36 -5.94 10.29
N GLN A 67 -2.90 -6.86 9.50
CA GLN A 67 -2.14 -7.90 8.81
C GLN A 67 -1.92 -7.59 7.34
N GLY A 68 -2.79 -6.81 6.74
CA GLY A 68 -2.72 -6.47 5.33
C GLY A 68 -4.06 -6.16 4.71
N LYS A 69 -4.15 -6.39 3.41
CA LYS A 69 -5.34 -6.12 2.61
C LYS A 69 -5.81 -7.37 1.87
N ARG A 70 -7.11 -7.51 1.74
CA ARG A 70 -7.75 -8.54 0.92
C ARG A 70 -8.50 -7.88 -0.21
N PHE A 71 -8.21 -8.28 -1.45
CA PHE A 71 -9.00 -7.91 -2.60
C PHE A 71 -10.19 -8.87 -2.73
N LEU A 72 -11.38 -8.33 -2.65
CA LEU A 72 -12.65 -9.05 -2.81
C LEU A 72 -13.04 -9.17 -4.28
N SER A 73 -12.64 -8.18 -5.06
CA SER A 73 -12.78 -8.07 -6.51
C SER A 73 -11.74 -7.07 -7.03
N PRO A 74 -11.55 -6.90 -8.34
CA PRO A 74 -10.61 -5.93 -8.87
C PRO A 74 -10.88 -4.46 -8.48
N ASP A 75 -12.11 -4.15 -8.08
CA ASP A 75 -12.57 -2.81 -7.70
C ASP A 75 -12.87 -2.65 -6.20
N ARG A 76 -12.70 -3.70 -5.39
CA ARG A 76 -13.00 -3.69 -3.95
C ARG A 76 -11.95 -4.40 -3.12
N ALA A 77 -11.54 -3.78 -2.04
CA ALA A 77 -10.64 -4.36 -1.06
C ALA A 77 -11.11 -4.07 0.37
N THR A 78 -10.53 -4.77 1.32
CA THR A 78 -10.75 -4.56 2.75
C THR A 78 -9.45 -4.74 3.52
N ASN A 79 -9.38 -4.16 4.70
CA ASN A 79 -8.28 -4.42 5.63
C ASN A 79 -8.55 -5.69 6.44
N VAL A 80 -7.50 -6.43 6.70
CA VAL A 80 -7.53 -7.65 7.53
C VAL A 80 -6.78 -7.38 8.82
N LEU A 81 -7.46 -7.59 9.93
CA LEU A 81 -6.89 -7.53 11.28
C LEU A 81 -6.79 -8.93 11.86
N ALA A 82 -5.80 -9.17 12.71
CA ALA A 82 -5.72 -10.39 13.52
C ALA A 82 -5.64 -10.02 15.01
N ARG A 83 -6.56 -10.57 15.78
CA ARG A 83 -6.56 -10.45 17.22
C ARG A 83 -6.79 -11.83 17.84
N ARG A 84 -5.89 -12.27 18.72
CA ARG A 84 -5.99 -13.58 19.42
C ARG A 84 -6.23 -14.76 18.47
N GLY A 85 -5.57 -14.75 17.31
CA GLY A 85 -5.72 -15.80 16.29
C GLY A 85 -6.97 -15.70 15.42
N VAL A 86 -7.84 -14.72 15.64
CA VAL A 86 -9.05 -14.49 14.83
C VAL A 86 -8.80 -13.36 13.84
N GLN A 87 -9.05 -13.62 12.56
CA GLN A 87 -9.01 -12.61 11.52
C GLN A 87 -10.38 -11.95 11.36
N THR A 88 -10.39 -10.63 11.25
CA THR A 88 -11.58 -9.82 10.96
C THR A 88 -11.31 -8.86 9.83
N GLU A 89 -12.32 -8.57 9.02
CA GLU A 89 -12.25 -7.59 7.94
C GLU A 89 -12.93 -6.29 8.35
N CYS A 90 -12.33 -5.17 8.00
CA CYS A 90 -12.91 -3.86 8.30
C CYS A 90 -12.39 -2.77 7.35
N LEU A 91 -13.12 -1.65 7.29
CA LEU A 91 -12.78 -0.50 6.48
C LEU A 91 -12.61 -0.88 5.00
N HIS A 92 -13.72 -1.22 4.36
CA HIS A 92 -13.76 -1.51 2.94
C HIS A 92 -13.30 -0.32 2.11
N MET A 93 -12.61 -0.61 1.02
CA MET A 93 -12.05 0.36 0.10
C MET A 93 -12.58 0.13 -1.31
N HIS A 94 -12.74 1.22 -2.02
CA HIS A 94 -12.96 1.19 -3.46
C HIS A 94 -11.62 1.31 -4.17
N CYS A 95 -11.38 0.42 -5.15
CA CYS A 95 -10.18 0.40 -5.97
C CYS A 95 -10.52 0.93 -7.36
N SER A 96 -9.75 1.89 -7.86
CA SER A 96 -9.89 2.43 -9.20
C SER A 96 -8.53 2.55 -9.88
N GLU A 97 -8.51 2.40 -11.19
CA GLU A 97 -7.32 2.71 -11.99
C GLU A 97 -7.38 4.17 -12.42
N GLY A 98 -6.23 4.82 -12.37
CA GLY A 98 -6.14 6.20 -12.80
C GLY A 98 -4.75 6.78 -12.62
N PRO A 99 -4.56 8.04 -13.04
CA PRO A 99 -3.30 8.73 -12.85
C PRO A 99 -3.05 8.96 -11.34
N SER A 100 -1.85 8.64 -10.90
CA SER A 100 -1.41 8.92 -9.53
C SER A 100 -1.37 10.44 -9.30
N PRO A 101 -1.99 10.96 -8.24
CA PRO A 101 -1.79 12.34 -7.82
C PRO A 101 -0.34 12.67 -7.43
N MET A 102 0.49 11.67 -7.19
CA MET A 102 1.91 11.87 -6.85
C MET A 102 2.78 12.17 -8.07
N ASP A 103 2.55 11.51 -9.21
CA ASP A 103 3.43 11.57 -10.37
C ASP A 103 2.72 11.56 -11.74
N GLY A 104 1.39 11.48 -11.75
CA GLY A 104 0.58 11.44 -12.96
C GLY A 104 0.62 10.12 -13.74
N ARG A 105 1.40 9.15 -13.32
CA ARG A 105 1.50 7.84 -13.99
C ARG A 105 0.39 6.89 -13.55
N PRO A 106 0.05 5.87 -14.35
CA PRO A 106 -0.98 4.92 -14.00
C PRO A 106 -0.70 4.22 -12.67
N SER A 107 -1.73 4.12 -11.85
CA SER A 107 -1.68 3.47 -10.54
C SER A 107 -3.05 2.88 -10.21
N VAL A 108 -3.12 2.00 -9.22
CA VAL A 108 -4.38 1.60 -8.59
C VAL A 108 -4.54 2.42 -7.32
N LEU A 109 -5.65 3.13 -7.22
CA LEU A 109 -5.99 4.02 -6.11
C LEU A 109 -7.01 3.34 -5.22
N LEU A 110 -6.74 3.27 -3.92
CA LEU A 110 -7.64 2.73 -2.91
C LEU A 110 -8.16 3.86 -2.04
N HIS A 111 -9.48 4.03 -2.00
CA HIS A 111 -10.17 5.05 -1.22
C HIS A 111 -11.13 4.42 -0.23
N TYR A 112 -11.15 4.94 0.98
CA TYR A 112 -12.07 4.49 2.02
C TYR A 112 -13.48 5.12 1.92
N GLY A 113 -13.62 6.18 1.12
CA GLY A 113 -14.87 6.89 0.94
C GLY A 113 -15.16 7.95 2.02
N ALA A 114 -16.08 8.85 1.71
CA ALA A 114 -16.41 9.99 2.57
C ALA A 114 -17.07 9.59 3.90
N GLN A 115 -17.69 8.41 3.96
CA GLN A 115 -18.35 7.88 5.14
C GLN A 115 -17.41 7.14 6.10
N ALA A 116 -16.16 6.93 5.69
CA ALA A 116 -15.17 6.29 6.55
C ALA A 116 -14.89 7.14 7.80
N PRO A 117 -14.60 6.51 8.95
CA PRO A 117 -14.23 7.24 10.16
C PRO A 117 -12.91 7.98 9.96
N ARG A 118 -12.70 9.03 10.75
CA ARG A 118 -11.41 9.76 10.78
C ARG A 118 -10.31 8.84 11.34
N PRO A 119 -9.08 8.85 10.79
CA PRO A 119 -8.60 9.70 9.69
C PRO A 119 -8.83 9.09 8.29
N TRP A 120 -9.43 7.89 8.17
CA TRP A 120 -9.45 7.07 6.95
C TRP A 120 -10.13 7.73 5.76
N ARG A 121 -11.10 8.61 5.97
CA ARG A 121 -11.73 9.40 4.89
C ARG A 121 -10.75 10.28 4.12
N TRP A 122 -9.59 10.58 4.71
CA TRP A 122 -8.54 11.40 4.11
C TRP A 122 -7.35 10.55 3.65
N VAL A 123 -7.39 9.24 3.88
CA VAL A 123 -6.31 8.34 3.50
C VAL A 123 -6.59 7.80 2.10
N ARG A 124 -5.56 7.80 1.29
CA ARG A 124 -5.52 7.15 0.00
C ARG A 124 -4.27 6.28 -0.06
N ASP A 125 -4.43 5.03 -0.46
CA ASP A 125 -3.32 4.18 -0.83
C ASP A 125 -3.20 4.11 -2.36
N GLU A 126 -1.99 4.12 -2.85
CA GLU A 126 -1.67 3.91 -4.26
C GLU A 126 -0.82 2.65 -4.38
N LEU A 127 -1.17 1.78 -5.33
CA LEU A 127 -0.47 0.51 -5.51
C LEU A 127 0.15 0.41 -6.90
N ARG A 128 1.37 -0.12 -6.96
CA ARG A 128 2.06 -0.51 -8.18
C ARG A 128 2.65 -1.91 -8.05
N GLU A 129 2.75 -2.58 -9.18
CA GLU A 129 3.23 -3.96 -9.24
C GLU A 129 4.77 -4.00 -9.22
N VAL A 130 5.34 -4.70 -8.26
CA VAL A 130 6.78 -5.00 -8.22
C VAL A 130 7.08 -6.24 -9.06
N HIS A 131 6.34 -7.32 -8.79
CA HIS A 131 6.34 -8.57 -9.55
C HIS A 131 5.10 -9.39 -9.18
N ALA A 132 4.95 -10.59 -9.75
CA ALA A 132 3.73 -11.41 -9.69
C ALA A 132 3.09 -11.67 -8.31
N SER A 133 3.80 -11.41 -7.21
CA SER A 133 3.30 -11.63 -5.85
C SER A 133 3.48 -10.43 -4.92
N HIS A 134 4.02 -9.32 -5.41
CA HIS A 134 4.36 -8.17 -4.56
C HIS A 134 3.84 -6.86 -5.15
N LEU A 135 3.21 -6.06 -4.31
CA LEU A 135 2.76 -4.71 -4.63
C LEU A 135 3.46 -3.72 -3.71
N LEU A 136 4.01 -2.66 -4.29
CA LEU A 136 4.50 -1.51 -3.52
C LEU A 136 3.35 -0.52 -3.35
N GLY A 137 3.05 -0.19 -2.10
CA GLY A 137 2.02 0.77 -1.74
C GLY A 137 2.61 2.06 -1.20
N MET A 138 1.91 3.16 -1.44
CA MET A 138 2.17 4.47 -0.86
C MET A 138 0.90 4.98 -0.22
N THR A 139 0.94 5.22 1.09
CA THR A 139 -0.16 5.87 1.82
C THR A 139 0.03 7.37 1.79
N VAL A 140 -0.97 8.08 1.30
CA VAL A 140 -1.04 9.54 1.32
C VAL A 140 -2.20 9.97 2.20
N ILE A 141 -1.94 10.93 3.08
CA ILE A 141 -2.97 11.52 3.95
C ILE A 141 -3.29 12.92 3.42
N ASP A 142 -4.52 13.10 2.93
CA ASP A 142 -4.99 14.33 2.31
C ASP A 142 -5.38 15.39 3.36
N LEU A 143 -4.39 15.77 4.17
CA LEU A 143 -4.51 16.84 5.16
C LEU A 143 -3.41 17.88 4.93
N PRO A 144 -3.66 19.16 5.24
CA PRO A 144 -2.64 20.19 5.18
C PRO A 144 -1.38 19.78 5.97
N GLY A 145 -0.20 19.93 5.35
CA GLY A 145 1.08 19.51 5.92
C GLY A 145 1.45 18.04 5.70
N LEU A 146 0.51 17.17 5.34
CA LEU A 146 0.76 15.74 5.09
C LEU A 146 0.62 15.34 3.62
N ARG A 147 -0.06 16.13 2.79
CA ARG A 147 -0.33 15.83 1.38
C ARG A 147 0.90 15.55 0.53
N GLY A 148 2.02 16.20 0.83
CA GLY A 148 3.28 16.02 0.10
C GLY A 148 4.10 14.82 0.57
N GLN A 149 3.64 14.11 1.61
CA GLN A 149 4.31 12.95 2.16
C GLN A 149 3.62 11.67 1.74
N ALA A 150 4.42 10.66 1.39
CA ALA A 150 3.94 9.34 1.07
C ALA A 150 4.66 8.31 1.93
N PHE A 151 3.91 7.44 2.57
CA PHE A 151 4.43 6.43 3.48
C PHE A 151 4.39 5.06 2.79
N PRO A 152 5.56 4.44 2.52
CA PRO A 152 5.65 3.20 1.78
C PRO A 152 5.27 2.00 2.65
N PHE A 153 4.67 1.00 2.01
CA PHE A 153 4.47 -0.34 2.55
C PHE A 153 4.54 -1.36 1.41
N LEU A 154 4.87 -2.58 1.74
CA LEU A 154 4.90 -3.68 0.79
C LEU A 154 3.77 -4.65 1.10
N LEU A 155 3.09 -5.11 0.07
CA LEU A 155 2.07 -6.15 0.14
C LEU A 155 2.61 -7.42 -0.54
N GLU A 156 2.63 -8.52 0.19
CA GLU A 156 3.10 -9.83 -0.28
C GLU A 156 1.91 -10.79 -0.36
N ARG A 157 1.63 -11.28 -1.57
CA ARG A 157 0.52 -12.21 -1.79
C ARG A 157 0.75 -13.50 -1.04
N GLN A 158 -0.26 -13.91 -0.30
CA GLN A 158 -0.26 -15.19 0.37
C GLN A 158 -0.96 -16.25 -0.49
N ALA A 159 -0.43 -17.46 -0.45
CA ALA A 159 -0.98 -18.59 -1.17
C ALA A 159 -2.37 -18.99 -0.61
#